data_d48eeff8d5bbfe5fda0a328cfb797e90
#
_entry.id   d48eeff8d5bbfe5fda0a328cfb797e90
#
_cell.length_a   1.000
_cell.length_b   1.000
_cell.length_c   1.000
_cell.angle_alpha   90.00
_cell.angle_beta   90.00
_cell.angle_gamma   90.00
#
_symmetry.space_group_name_H-M   'P 1'
#
loop_
_entity.id
_entity.type
_entity.pdbx_description
1 polymer ?
#
loop_
_entity_poly.entity_id
_entity_poly.type
_entity_poly.pdbx_seq_one_letter_code
_entity_poly.pdbx_strand_id
1 'polypeptide(L)'
;MEQYILSLDQGTSSSRAIVFDRKGQICSMAQREFTQYFPKPGWVEHNPHEIWSSQASVIAEAIAAIDINGLNIAGIGITTQRETTIVWDRETEEPVYNAIVWQDRRTSEYCDSLKAEGKTEWIREKTGLIIDAYFSATKIKWILDNVPGARERAEKGKLMFGTVDTWLIWRLTRGEVHVTDPSNASRTMLFNIRTLQWDEELLKLFDIPASMMPEVRSSSEVYGATKTTIFAHKVPIAGIAGDQQAALFGQMCVEPGSVKNTYGTGCFLLMNSGEKPIASKNNLLTTIAWKIGDKVNYALEGSIFVGGSVVQWLRDGLGIIRSSSEVEALAASVPDTGGVYFVPALTGLAAPHWDQYARGAISGISRGTTAAHIARAALEGIAYQTLDIVGAMQRDAGVSLVELKVDGGAARNDLLMQFQADLLATKVIRPRVTETTALGAAYLAGLAVGYWESVGEIRKQWQAEHIFEPAADRTQIAKAVAGWEDAVRRVLREKND
;
A
#
# COMPACT_ATOMS: atom_id res chain seq x y z
N MET A 1 -15.68 24.28 -21.24
CA MET A 1 -15.14 22.95 -21.59
C MET A 1 -15.17 22.16 -20.30
N GLU A 2 -15.69 20.96 -20.35
CA GLU A 2 -15.73 20.09 -19.17
C GLU A 2 -14.31 19.68 -18.78
N GLN A 3 -14.02 19.69 -17.48
CA GLN A 3 -12.70 19.43 -16.94
C GLN A 3 -12.72 18.17 -16.10
N TYR A 4 -11.63 17.41 -16.10
CA TYR A 4 -11.45 16.15 -15.43
C TYR A 4 -10.11 16.09 -14.70
N ILE A 5 -9.95 15.17 -13.75
CA ILE A 5 -8.66 14.79 -13.18
C ILE A 5 -8.28 13.41 -13.73
N LEU A 6 -7.06 13.28 -14.22
CA LEU A 6 -6.48 12.01 -14.62
C LEU A 6 -5.63 11.45 -13.46
N SER A 7 -5.92 10.23 -13.05
CA SER A 7 -5.11 9.51 -12.08
C SER A 7 -4.32 8.39 -12.73
N LEU A 8 -3.04 8.30 -12.42
CA LEU A 8 -2.15 7.23 -12.81
C LEU A 8 -1.90 6.34 -11.60
N ASP A 9 -2.32 5.09 -11.67
CA ASP A 9 -2.15 4.09 -10.62
C ASP A 9 -1.22 3.00 -11.11
N GLN A 10 0.05 3.06 -10.69
CA GLN A 10 1.06 2.09 -11.03
C GLN A 10 1.18 1.03 -9.96
N GLY A 11 0.39 -0.02 -10.07
CA GLY A 11 0.44 -1.16 -9.18
C GLY A 11 1.65 -2.07 -9.41
N THR A 12 1.74 -3.14 -8.62
CA THR A 12 2.85 -4.10 -8.72
C THR A 12 2.78 -4.94 -10.01
N SER A 13 1.59 -5.29 -10.48
CA SER A 13 1.41 -6.17 -11.64
C SER A 13 0.77 -5.50 -12.85
N SER A 14 0.24 -4.29 -12.68
CA SER A 14 -0.48 -3.59 -13.76
C SER A 14 -0.40 -2.09 -13.61
N SER A 15 -0.48 -1.39 -14.75
CA SER A 15 -0.63 0.06 -14.85
C SER A 15 -2.09 0.40 -15.12
N ARG A 16 -2.61 1.43 -14.46
CA ARG A 16 -3.97 1.95 -14.69
C ARG A 16 -3.94 3.44 -14.94
N ALA A 17 -4.89 3.91 -15.74
CA ALA A 17 -5.22 5.32 -15.91
C ALA A 17 -6.72 5.48 -15.75
N ILE A 18 -7.15 6.37 -14.88
CA ILE A 18 -8.55 6.58 -14.54
C ILE A 18 -8.88 8.07 -14.64
N VAL A 19 -9.92 8.42 -15.37
CA VAL A 19 -10.42 9.78 -15.52
C VAL A 19 -11.60 9.98 -14.57
N PHE A 20 -11.49 10.97 -13.70
CA PHE A 20 -12.52 11.32 -12.72
C PHE A 20 -13.18 12.66 -13.04
N ASP A 21 -14.51 12.73 -12.88
CA ASP A 21 -15.27 13.96 -12.93
C ASP A 21 -15.20 14.74 -11.59
N ARG A 22 -15.85 15.91 -11.56
CA ARG A 22 -15.90 16.77 -10.37
C ARG A 22 -16.63 16.13 -9.17
N LYS A 23 -17.44 15.10 -9.41
CA LYS A 23 -18.12 14.33 -8.36
C LYS A 23 -17.29 13.14 -7.87
N GLY A 24 -16.06 12.97 -8.37
CA GLY A 24 -15.20 11.84 -8.06
C GLY A 24 -15.69 10.53 -8.68
N GLN A 25 -16.53 10.59 -9.73
CA GLN A 25 -17.01 9.41 -10.44
C GLN A 25 -16.07 9.05 -11.58
N ILE A 26 -15.93 7.75 -11.83
CA ILE A 26 -15.11 7.24 -12.92
C ILE A 26 -15.81 7.48 -14.25
N CYS A 27 -15.18 8.24 -15.15
CA CYS A 27 -15.67 8.51 -16.50
C CYS A 27 -15.07 7.53 -17.50
N SER A 28 -13.78 7.19 -17.34
CA SER A 28 -13.12 6.15 -18.12
C SER A 28 -12.01 5.51 -17.31
N MET A 29 -11.64 4.29 -17.68
CA MET A 29 -10.53 3.55 -17.08
C MET A 29 -9.91 2.63 -18.12
N ALA A 30 -8.58 2.60 -18.13
CA ALA A 30 -7.80 1.60 -18.86
C ALA A 30 -6.79 0.95 -17.93
N GLN A 31 -6.54 -0.35 -18.15
CA GLN A 31 -5.60 -1.14 -17.36
C GLN A 31 -4.81 -2.07 -18.26
N ARG A 32 -3.52 -2.24 -17.95
CA ARG A 32 -2.63 -3.16 -18.65
C ARG A 32 -1.64 -3.80 -17.70
N GLU A 33 -1.51 -5.11 -17.77
CA GLU A 33 -0.46 -5.85 -17.07
C GLU A 33 0.89 -5.63 -17.76
N PHE A 34 1.97 -5.83 -17.01
CA PHE A 34 3.36 -5.83 -17.50
C PHE A 34 4.14 -6.99 -16.89
N THR A 35 5.29 -7.32 -17.50
CA THR A 35 6.05 -8.52 -17.15
C THR A 35 6.66 -8.43 -15.77
N GLN A 36 6.53 -9.51 -15.00
CA GLN A 36 7.20 -9.72 -13.72
C GLN A 36 8.40 -10.63 -13.95
N TYR A 37 9.58 -10.25 -13.44
CA TYR A 37 10.81 -11.03 -13.62
C TYR A 37 11.25 -11.63 -12.28
N PHE A 38 11.60 -12.93 -12.30
CA PHE A 38 12.03 -13.70 -11.14
C PHE A 38 13.39 -14.36 -11.43
N PRO A 39 14.51 -13.60 -11.50
CA PRO A 39 15.80 -14.10 -11.97
C PRO A 39 16.40 -15.20 -11.10
N LYS A 40 16.11 -15.17 -9.78
CA LYS A 40 16.55 -16.15 -8.78
C LYS A 40 15.47 -16.30 -7.70
N PRO A 41 15.50 -17.39 -6.90
CA PRO A 41 14.60 -17.52 -5.77
C PRO A 41 14.67 -16.30 -4.83
N GLY A 42 13.51 -15.69 -4.54
CA GLY A 42 13.37 -14.49 -3.71
C GLY A 42 13.74 -13.18 -4.41
N TRP A 43 14.14 -13.18 -5.68
CA TRP A 43 14.37 -11.97 -6.48
C TRP A 43 13.14 -11.61 -7.28
N VAL A 44 12.77 -10.34 -7.25
CA VAL A 44 11.62 -9.81 -8.00
C VAL A 44 12.02 -8.50 -8.65
N GLU A 45 11.87 -8.43 -9.97
CA GLU A 45 12.28 -7.29 -10.75
C GLU A 45 11.21 -6.86 -11.75
N HIS A 46 11.20 -5.56 -12.07
CA HIS A 46 10.43 -5.00 -13.18
C HIS A 46 11.36 -4.29 -14.16
N ASN A 47 11.00 -4.28 -15.44
CA ASN A 47 11.66 -3.43 -16.42
C ASN A 47 11.09 -2.01 -16.34
N PRO A 48 11.89 -0.96 -16.01
CA PRO A 48 11.39 0.41 -15.93
C PRO A 48 10.80 0.94 -17.23
N HIS A 49 11.28 0.45 -18.38
CA HIS A 49 10.71 0.82 -19.69
C HIS A 49 9.32 0.21 -19.90
N GLU A 50 9.07 -1.02 -19.41
CA GLU A 50 7.74 -1.61 -19.46
C GLU A 50 6.76 -0.90 -18.53
N ILE A 51 7.20 -0.47 -17.31
CA ILE A 51 6.41 0.37 -16.43
C ILE A 51 5.98 1.65 -17.17
N TRP A 52 6.93 2.34 -17.81
CA TRP A 52 6.62 3.55 -18.56
C TRP A 52 5.71 3.29 -19.77
N SER A 53 6.04 2.31 -20.61
CA SER A 53 5.30 2.05 -21.84
C SER A 53 3.87 1.57 -21.58
N SER A 54 3.67 0.74 -20.57
CA SER A 54 2.32 0.31 -20.15
C SER A 54 1.52 1.49 -19.59
N GLN A 55 2.13 2.33 -18.75
CA GLN A 55 1.46 3.52 -18.22
C GLN A 55 1.10 4.52 -19.32
N ALA A 56 2.01 4.78 -20.26
CA ALA A 56 1.75 5.64 -21.42
C ALA A 56 0.61 5.12 -22.29
N SER A 57 0.55 3.80 -22.48
CA SER A 57 -0.51 3.16 -23.25
C SER A 57 -1.88 3.32 -22.60
N VAL A 58 -2.01 3.06 -21.30
CA VAL A 58 -3.30 3.19 -20.60
C VAL A 58 -3.76 4.64 -20.45
N ILE A 59 -2.83 5.62 -20.38
CA ILE A 59 -3.16 7.05 -20.47
C ILE A 59 -3.86 7.34 -21.79
N ALA A 60 -3.24 6.96 -22.91
CA ALA A 60 -3.79 7.23 -24.24
C ALA A 60 -5.15 6.55 -24.43
N GLU A 61 -5.30 5.31 -23.97
CA GLU A 61 -6.53 4.54 -24.04
C GLU A 61 -7.67 5.17 -23.19
N ALA A 62 -7.38 5.57 -21.96
CA ALA A 62 -8.38 6.18 -21.07
C ALA A 62 -8.89 7.52 -21.60
N ILE A 63 -8.01 8.35 -22.19
CA ILE A 63 -8.36 9.64 -22.79
C ILE A 63 -9.20 9.42 -24.05
N ALA A 64 -8.79 8.49 -24.93
CA ALA A 64 -9.49 8.20 -26.16
C ALA A 64 -10.88 7.60 -25.93
N ALA A 65 -11.08 6.84 -24.86
CA ALA A 65 -12.34 6.16 -24.56
C ALA A 65 -13.53 7.12 -24.37
N ILE A 66 -13.29 8.39 -24.00
CA ILE A 66 -14.32 9.42 -23.80
C ILE A 66 -14.10 10.66 -24.69
N ASP A 67 -13.27 10.51 -25.73
CA ASP A 67 -13.01 11.55 -26.74
C ASP A 67 -12.59 12.92 -26.16
N ILE A 68 -11.65 12.89 -25.18
CA ILE A 68 -11.06 14.09 -24.58
C ILE A 68 -9.58 14.23 -24.96
N ASN A 69 -9.00 15.38 -24.65
CA ASN A 69 -7.57 15.67 -24.83
C ASN A 69 -6.99 16.41 -23.61
N GLY A 70 -5.72 16.80 -23.70
CA GLY A 70 -5.03 17.47 -22.61
C GLY A 70 -5.69 18.77 -22.13
N LEU A 71 -6.47 19.46 -22.94
CA LEU A 71 -7.22 20.67 -22.54
C LEU A 71 -8.38 20.35 -21.56
N ASN A 72 -8.88 19.12 -21.58
CA ASN A 72 -9.95 18.67 -20.70
C ASN A 72 -9.38 18.15 -19.35
N ILE A 73 -8.07 18.01 -19.20
CA ILE A 73 -7.45 17.46 -17.99
C ILE A 73 -6.88 18.64 -17.17
N ALA A 74 -7.51 18.93 -16.05
CA ALA A 74 -7.08 19.99 -15.14
C ALA A 74 -5.76 19.66 -14.43
N GLY A 75 -5.51 18.37 -14.14
CA GLY A 75 -4.29 17.91 -13.49
C GLY A 75 -4.16 16.39 -13.48
N ILE A 76 -2.94 15.95 -13.24
CA ILE A 76 -2.58 14.53 -13.12
C ILE A 76 -2.19 14.23 -11.67
N GLY A 77 -2.83 13.22 -11.06
CA GLY A 77 -2.41 12.59 -9.83
C GLY A 77 -1.70 11.26 -10.09
N ILE A 78 -0.64 10.98 -9.34
CA ILE A 78 0.16 9.77 -9.48
C ILE A 78 0.18 9.02 -8.16
N THR A 79 -0.19 7.75 -8.21
CA THR A 79 -0.03 6.82 -7.10
C THR A 79 0.68 5.57 -7.58
N THR A 80 1.53 5.02 -6.73
CA THR A 80 2.41 3.92 -7.15
C THR A 80 2.62 2.91 -6.05
N GLN A 81 2.94 1.66 -6.43
CA GLN A 81 3.59 0.71 -5.54
C GLN A 81 4.80 1.39 -4.88
N ARG A 82 4.92 1.22 -3.56
CA ARG A 82 5.98 1.88 -2.78
C ARG A 82 7.27 1.06 -2.82
N GLU A 83 8.38 1.66 -2.34
CA GLU A 83 9.69 1.05 -2.08
C GLU A 83 10.41 0.47 -3.30
N THR A 84 9.73 0.19 -4.39
CA THR A 84 10.34 -0.30 -5.63
C THR A 84 11.37 0.69 -6.13
N THR A 85 12.60 0.22 -6.34
CA THR A 85 13.79 1.03 -6.49
C THR A 85 14.26 1.07 -7.92
N ILE A 86 14.39 2.26 -8.50
CA ILE A 86 14.92 2.48 -9.85
C ILE A 86 16.14 3.41 -9.76
N VAL A 87 17.22 3.02 -10.44
CA VAL A 87 18.42 3.85 -10.60
C VAL A 87 18.69 4.01 -12.09
N TRP A 88 18.87 5.25 -12.53
CA TRP A 88 19.13 5.56 -13.94
C TRP A 88 20.19 6.62 -14.13
N ASP A 89 20.74 6.68 -15.33
CA ASP A 89 21.69 7.70 -15.72
C ASP A 89 20.99 9.02 -16.07
N ARG A 90 21.46 10.12 -15.51
CA ARG A 90 20.90 11.46 -15.68
C ARG A 90 20.94 11.96 -17.13
N GLU A 91 22.01 11.62 -17.86
CA GLU A 91 22.26 12.14 -19.20
C GLU A 91 21.57 11.28 -20.27
N THR A 92 21.62 9.96 -20.12
CA THR A 92 21.07 9.02 -21.11
C THR A 92 19.60 8.65 -20.82
N GLU A 93 19.12 8.92 -19.60
CA GLU A 93 17.80 8.49 -19.08
C GLU A 93 17.63 6.96 -19.02
N GLU A 94 18.72 6.19 -19.20
CA GLU A 94 18.68 4.74 -19.21
C GLU A 94 18.81 4.16 -17.79
N PRO A 95 17.91 3.24 -17.37
CA PRO A 95 18.07 2.49 -16.13
C PRO A 95 19.37 1.69 -16.15
N VAL A 96 20.15 1.75 -15.06
CA VAL A 96 21.40 0.98 -14.94
C VAL A 96 21.16 -0.48 -14.60
N TYR A 97 19.97 -0.79 -14.11
CA TYR A 97 19.49 -2.13 -13.75
C TYR A 97 17.95 -2.16 -13.80
N ASN A 98 17.35 -3.36 -13.80
CA ASN A 98 15.92 -3.49 -13.58
C ASN A 98 15.50 -2.87 -12.26
N ALA A 99 14.26 -2.42 -12.17
CA ALA A 99 13.68 -1.98 -10.90
C ALA A 99 13.62 -3.15 -9.92
N ILE A 100 14.21 -2.99 -8.73
CA ILE A 100 14.14 -4.00 -7.66
C ILE A 100 12.85 -3.75 -6.88
N VAL A 101 11.94 -4.74 -6.93
CA VAL A 101 10.59 -4.62 -6.40
C VAL A 101 10.57 -4.71 -4.87
N TRP A 102 9.57 -4.12 -4.23
CA TRP A 102 9.36 -4.15 -2.79
C TRP A 102 9.30 -5.58 -2.19
N GLN A 103 8.89 -6.56 -2.97
CA GLN A 103 8.82 -7.99 -2.60
C GLN A 103 10.18 -8.70 -2.60
N ASP A 104 11.21 -8.09 -3.21
CA ASP A 104 12.52 -8.69 -3.39
C ASP A 104 13.24 -8.89 -2.05
N ARG A 105 13.89 -10.03 -1.88
CA ARG A 105 14.55 -10.43 -0.63
C ARG A 105 16.08 -10.56 -0.74
N ARG A 106 16.67 -10.13 -1.91
CA ARG A 106 18.13 -10.29 -2.14
C ARG A 106 19.03 -9.60 -1.12
N THR A 107 18.52 -8.57 -0.43
CA THR A 107 19.27 -7.80 0.55
C THR A 107 19.01 -8.24 2.00
N SER A 108 18.31 -9.35 2.23
CA SER A 108 17.93 -9.81 3.58
C SER A 108 19.14 -10.06 4.48
N GLU A 109 20.23 -10.64 3.95
CA GLU A 109 21.46 -10.89 4.72
C GLU A 109 22.10 -9.58 5.22
N TYR A 110 22.10 -8.55 4.38
CA TYR A 110 22.59 -7.23 4.79
C TYR A 110 21.67 -6.60 5.86
N CYS A 111 20.37 -6.77 5.76
CA CYS A 111 19.45 -6.34 6.81
C CYS A 111 19.73 -7.04 8.13
N ASP A 112 20.03 -8.33 8.11
CA ASP A 112 20.35 -9.12 9.31
C ASP A 112 21.68 -8.68 9.94
N SER A 113 22.69 -8.31 9.13
CA SER A 113 23.94 -7.74 9.65
C SER A 113 23.71 -6.41 10.39
N LEU A 114 22.90 -5.52 9.84
CA LEU A 114 22.54 -4.24 10.49
C LEU A 114 21.79 -4.45 11.82
N LYS A 115 20.92 -5.45 11.90
CA LYS A 115 20.24 -5.83 13.15
C LYS A 115 21.25 -6.34 14.19
N ALA A 116 22.18 -7.21 13.76
CA ALA A 116 23.25 -7.73 14.61
C ALA A 116 24.19 -6.61 15.14
N GLU A 117 24.40 -5.55 14.35
CA GLU A 117 25.12 -4.35 14.74
C GLU A 117 24.34 -3.43 15.70
N GLY A 118 23.11 -3.79 16.06
CA GLY A 118 22.27 -3.00 16.98
C GLY A 118 21.67 -1.73 16.38
N LYS A 119 21.56 -1.63 15.04
CA LYS A 119 21.04 -0.45 14.34
C LYS A 119 19.52 -0.30 14.35
N THR A 120 18.79 -1.30 14.84
CA THR A 120 17.31 -1.38 14.72
C THR A 120 16.60 -0.17 15.30
N GLU A 121 16.85 0.17 16.58
CA GLU A 121 16.14 1.27 17.22
C GLU A 121 16.57 2.63 16.67
N TRP A 122 17.86 2.79 16.34
CA TRP A 122 18.37 4.03 15.76
C TRP A 122 17.74 4.35 14.39
N ILE A 123 17.60 3.33 13.49
CA ILE A 123 16.91 3.50 12.21
C ILE A 123 15.43 3.76 12.44
N ARG A 124 14.80 3.01 13.34
CA ARG A 124 13.37 3.15 13.66
C ARG A 124 13.01 4.53 14.19
N GLU A 125 13.82 5.10 15.05
CA GLU A 125 13.60 6.43 15.60
C GLU A 125 13.57 7.53 14.54
N LYS A 126 14.45 7.41 13.52
CA LYS A 126 14.53 8.35 12.40
C LYS A 126 13.44 8.15 11.36
N THR A 127 13.16 6.90 11.00
CA THR A 127 12.36 6.54 9.83
C THR A 127 10.96 6.03 10.14
N GLY A 128 10.71 5.60 11.37
CA GLY A 128 9.49 4.88 11.76
C GLY A 128 9.43 3.42 11.26
N LEU A 129 10.48 2.94 10.60
CA LEU A 129 10.52 1.64 9.93
C LEU A 129 11.37 0.63 10.72
N ILE A 130 11.12 -0.65 10.47
CA ILE A 130 12.02 -1.75 10.86
C ILE A 130 13.11 -1.92 9.80
N ILE A 131 14.20 -2.61 10.13
CA ILE A 131 15.20 -3.02 9.14
C ILE A 131 14.67 -4.22 8.37
N ASP A 132 14.38 -4.04 7.10
CA ASP A 132 13.90 -5.10 6.22
C ASP A 132 14.25 -4.82 4.75
N ALA A 133 14.47 -5.88 3.96
CA ALA A 133 14.70 -5.81 2.52
C ALA A 133 13.51 -5.21 1.74
N TYR A 134 12.35 -5.04 2.38
CA TYR A 134 11.19 -4.37 1.85
C TYR A 134 11.49 -2.94 1.38
N PHE A 135 12.27 -2.18 2.15
CA PHE A 135 12.53 -0.75 1.92
C PHE A 135 13.65 -0.48 0.92
N SER A 136 13.71 0.75 0.36
CA SER A 136 14.55 1.06 -0.81
C SER A 136 16.05 1.10 -0.53
N ALA A 137 16.48 1.53 0.67
CA ALA A 137 17.90 1.82 0.97
C ALA A 137 18.86 0.69 0.60
N THR A 138 18.52 -0.53 1.04
CA THR A 138 19.36 -1.71 0.81
C THR A 138 19.41 -2.11 -0.68
N LYS A 139 18.33 -1.84 -1.42
CA LYS A 139 18.25 -2.10 -2.87
C LYS A 139 19.11 -1.11 -3.66
N ILE A 140 19.12 0.18 -3.28
CA ILE A 140 19.99 1.18 -3.89
C ILE A 140 21.45 0.77 -3.67
N LYS A 141 21.82 0.48 -2.41
CA LYS A 141 23.17 0.01 -2.08
C LYS A 141 23.55 -1.21 -2.91
N TRP A 142 22.66 -2.20 -3.01
CA TRP A 142 22.93 -3.40 -3.81
C TRP A 142 23.21 -3.06 -5.28
N ILE A 143 22.43 -2.18 -5.91
CA ILE A 143 22.66 -1.74 -7.29
C ILE A 143 24.05 -1.09 -7.41
N LEU A 144 24.40 -0.16 -6.52
CA LEU A 144 25.68 0.52 -6.55
C LEU A 144 26.87 -0.41 -6.39
N ASP A 145 26.73 -1.45 -5.57
CA ASP A 145 27.81 -2.39 -5.27
C ASP A 145 27.94 -3.53 -6.31
N ASN A 146 26.85 -3.88 -7.00
CA ASN A 146 26.83 -5.08 -7.87
C ASN A 146 26.73 -4.77 -9.36
N VAL A 147 26.30 -3.56 -9.76
CA VAL A 147 26.25 -3.17 -11.17
C VAL A 147 27.59 -2.53 -11.58
N PRO A 148 28.30 -3.07 -12.58
CA PRO A 148 29.60 -2.55 -12.97
C PRO A 148 29.59 -1.05 -13.28
N GLY A 149 30.48 -0.29 -12.62
CA GLY A 149 30.63 1.15 -12.80
C GLY A 149 29.52 2.02 -12.19
N ALA A 150 28.51 1.43 -11.56
CA ALA A 150 27.40 2.20 -10.95
C ALA A 150 27.90 3.05 -9.79
N ARG A 151 28.72 2.50 -8.88
CA ARG A 151 29.29 3.22 -7.74
C ARG A 151 30.04 4.48 -8.18
N GLU A 152 31.00 4.32 -9.09
CA GLU A 152 31.81 5.43 -9.59
C GLU A 152 30.98 6.52 -10.28
N ARG A 153 29.93 6.10 -11.06
CA ARG A 153 29.03 7.05 -11.72
C ARG A 153 28.16 7.80 -10.72
N ALA A 154 27.70 7.13 -9.65
CA ALA A 154 26.93 7.74 -8.58
C ALA A 154 27.76 8.79 -7.82
N GLU A 155 29.00 8.48 -7.45
CA GLU A 155 29.93 9.40 -6.79
C GLU A 155 30.24 10.63 -7.64
N LYS A 156 30.26 10.48 -8.99
CA LYS A 156 30.40 11.58 -9.95
C LYS A 156 29.09 12.37 -10.20
N GLY A 157 28.00 12.05 -9.48
CA GLY A 157 26.70 12.72 -9.60
C GLY A 157 25.96 12.43 -10.92
N LYS A 158 26.32 11.34 -11.61
CA LYS A 158 25.71 10.96 -12.91
C LYS A 158 24.47 10.09 -12.77
N LEU A 159 24.25 9.46 -11.62
CA LEU A 159 23.10 8.61 -11.39
C LEU A 159 22.04 9.31 -10.56
N MET A 160 20.80 8.93 -10.83
CA MET A 160 19.61 9.36 -10.10
C MET A 160 18.92 8.13 -9.52
N PHE A 161 18.30 8.31 -8.37
CA PHE A 161 17.41 7.35 -7.74
C PHE A 161 15.98 7.88 -7.76
N GLY A 162 15.03 6.98 -7.85
CA GLY A 162 13.62 7.25 -7.60
C GLY A 162 12.85 5.97 -7.26
N THR A 163 11.76 6.17 -6.56
CA THR A 163 10.65 5.24 -6.53
C THR A 163 9.85 5.38 -7.83
N VAL A 164 8.84 4.56 -8.03
CA VAL A 164 8.13 4.51 -9.32
C VAL A 164 7.45 5.83 -9.68
N ASP A 165 6.95 6.59 -8.70
CA ASP A 165 6.40 7.94 -8.88
C ASP A 165 7.43 8.89 -9.50
N THR A 166 8.65 8.94 -8.94
CA THR A 166 9.75 9.76 -9.45
C THR A 166 10.09 9.39 -10.89
N TRP A 167 10.15 8.09 -11.20
CA TRP A 167 10.40 7.60 -12.56
C TRP A 167 9.33 8.05 -13.54
N LEU A 168 8.05 7.91 -13.19
CA LEU A 168 6.94 8.33 -14.05
C LEU A 168 6.95 9.83 -14.29
N ILE A 169 7.22 10.65 -13.27
CA ILE A 169 7.33 12.11 -13.42
C ILE A 169 8.52 12.48 -14.31
N TRP A 170 9.67 11.84 -14.10
CA TRP A 170 10.85 12.02 -14.95
C TRP A 170 10.50 11.77 -16.42
N ARG A 171 9.81 10.66 -16.71
CA ARG A 171 9.39 10.29 -18.08
C ARG A 171 8.33 11.26 -18.65
N LEU A 172 7.34 11.64 -17.84
CA LEU A 172 6.29 12.59 -18.25
C LEU A 172 6.83 13.98 -18.55
N THR A 173 7.87 14.42 -17.87
CA THR A 173 8.50 15.74 -18.01
C THR A 173 9.72 15.74 -18.93
N ARG A 174 10.09 14.60 -19.51
CA ARG A 174 11.31 14.43 -20.33
C ARG A 174 12.56 14.91 -19.60
N GLY A 175 12.76 14.40 -18.39
CA GLY A 175 13.98 14.65 -17.62
C GLY A 175 14.07 16.01 -16.92
N GLU A 176 13.00 16.78 -16.84
CA GLU A 176 13.07 18.11 -16.19
C GLU A 176 12.79 18.08 -14.70
N VAL A 177 11.96 17.15 -14.23
CA VAL A 177 11.49 17.14 -12.83
C VAL A 177 11.90 15.84 -12.15
N HIS A 178 12.72 15.96 -11.10
CA HIS A 178 13.20 14.87 -10.27
C HIS A 178 12.67 15.04 -8.84
N VAL A 179 11.45 14.58 -8.59
CA VAL A 179 10.74 14.79 -7.32
C VAL A 179 10.08 13.50 -6.84
N THR A 180 9.84 13.44 -5.56
CA THR A 180 8.94 12.50 -4.88
C THR A 180 8.16 13.24 -3.80
N ASP A 181 7.21 12.56 -3.14
CA ASP A 181 6.48 13.10 -2.02
C ASP A 181 6.92 12.46 -0.68
N PRO A 182 6.56 13.05 0.49
CA PRO A 182 6.93 12.49 1.77
C PRO A 182 6.35 11.10 2.04
N SER A 183 5.21 10.73 1.45
CA SER A 183 4.63 9.40 1.65
C SER A 183 5.50 8.30 1.02
N ASN A 184 6.02 8.52 -0.18
CA ASN A 184 6.99 7.63 -0.83
C ASN A 184 8.39 7.72 -0.20
N ALA A 185 8.88 8.93 0.09
CA ALA A 185 10.18 9.14 0.71
C ALA A 185 10.28 8.41 2.06
N SER A 186 9.23 8.44 2.88
CA SER A 186 9.18 7.75 4.17
C SER A 186 9.28 6.22 4.08
N ARG A 187 9.17 5.64 2.88
CA ARG A 187 9.28 4.19 2.64
C ARG A 187 10.68 3.76 2.17
N THR A 188 11.62 4.67 2.12
CA THR A 188 12.96 4.37 1.60
C THR A 188 13.96 3.88 2.64
N MET A 189 13.68 4.07 3.93
CA MET A 189 14.63 3.89 5.05
C MET A 189 15.83 4.86 4.99
N LEU A 190 15.68 5.97 4.23
CA LEU A 190 16.67 7.05 4.08
C LEU A 190 16.12 8.42 4.50
N PHE A 191 14.81 8.51 4.69
CA PHE A 191 14.10 9.75 4.97
C PHE A 191 13.77 9.86 6.46
N ASN A 192 14.15 10.97 7.07
CA ASN A 192 13.82 11.24 8.46
C ASN A 192 12.42 11.85 8.55
N ILE A 193 11.49 11.07 9.11
CA ILE A 193 10.07 11.46 9.19
C ILE A 193 9.80 12.60 10.19
N ARG A 194 10.78 12.98 11.01
CA ARG A 194 10.66 14.08 11.98
C ARG A 194 11.15 15.40 11.40
N THR A 195 12.29 15.38 10.68
CA THR A 195 12.87 16.55 10.03
C THR A 195 12.33 16.80 8.63
N LEU A 196 11.66 15.81 8.03
CA LEU A 196 11.12 15.81 6.66
C LEU A 196 12.21 16.03 5.61
N GLN A 197 13.38 15.40 5.83
CA GLN A 197 14.56 15.52 4.97
C GLN A 197 15.21 14.16 4.75
N TRP A 198 15.95 14.00 3.66
CA TRP A 198 16.89 12.91 3.51
C TRP A 198 17.91 12.97 4.66
N ASP A 199 18.09 11.88 5.39
CA ASP A 199 18.93 11.83 6.57
C ASP A 199 20.38 11.52 6.17
N GLU A 200 21.29 12.48 6.41
CA GLU A 200 22.69 12.35 6.02
C GLU A 200 23.40 11.16 6.67
N GLU A 201 23.05 10.82 7.92
CA GLU A 201 23.64 9.68 8.62
C GLU A 201 23.15 8.35 8.04
N LEU A 202 21.88 8.28 7.62
CA LEU A 202 21.34 7.11 6.92
C LEU A 202 21.94 6.96 5.52
N LEU A 203 22.05 8.06 4.76
CA LEU A 203 22.74 8.05 3.46
C LEU A 203 24.18 7.56 3.60
N LYS A 204 24.89 8.00 4.63
CA LYS A 204 26.27 7.56 4.92
C LYS A 204 26.30 6.08 5.36
N LEU A 205 25.36 5.62 6.19
CA LEU A 205 25.29 4.21 6.61
C LEU A 205 25.16 3.26 5.41
N PHE A 206 24.30 3.62 4.46
CA PHE A 206 24.07 2.83 3.25
C PHE A 206 25.03 3.14 2.11
N ASP A 207 25.96 4.09 2.31
CA ASP A 207 26.93 4.54 1.31
C ASP A 207 26.27 4.98 0.00
N ILE A 208 25.25 5.87 0.12
CA ILE A 208 24.45 6.40 -0.99
C ILE A 208 24.76 7.89 -1.13
N PRO A 209 25.26 8.35 -2.30
CA PRO A 209 25.48 9.78 -2.55
C PRO A 209 24.18 10.58 -2.51
N ALA A 210 24.15 11.66 -1.73
CA ALA A 210 22.99 12.54 -1.61
C ALA A 210 22.57 13.16 -2.97
N SER A 211 23.49 13.30 -3.91
CA SER A 211 23.22 13.81 -5.27
C SER A 211 22.29 12.95 -6.10
N MET A 212 22.07 11.69 -5.70
CA MET A 212 21.13 10.77 -6.36
C MET A 212 19.68 11.01 -5.95
N MET A 213 19.45 11.67 -4.81
CA MET A 213 18.14 11.72 -4.19
C MET A 213 17.22 12.75 -4.85
N PRO A 214 15.92 12.44 -5.07
CA PRO A 214 14.95 13.39 -5.59
C PRO A 214 14.63 14.49 -4.58
N GLU A 215 14.19 15.65 -5.05
CA GLU A 215 13.59 16.65 -4.19
C GLU A 215 12.28 16.11 -3.58
N VAL A 216 12.10 16.32 -2.28
CA VAL A 216 10.86 15.90 -1.59
C VAL A 216 9.92 17.09 -1.48
N ARG A 217 8.78 17.03 -2.15
CA ARG A 217 7.79 18.11 -2.23
C ARG A 217 6.46 17.66 -1.65
N SER A 218 5.54 18.61 -1.44
CA SER A 218 4.20 18.33 -0.91
C SER A 218 3.47 17.26 -1.73
N SER A 219 2.64 16.42 -1.10
CA SER A 219 1.84 15.40 -1.80
C SER A 219 0.76 16.03 -2.72
N SER A 220 0.42 17.30 -2.49
CA SER A 220 -0.52 18.08 -3.29
C SER A 220 0.12 19.43 -3.65
N GLU A 221 0.75 19.48 -4.82
CA GLU A 221 1.47 20.64 -5.33
C GLU A 221 1.70 20.47 -6.84
N VAL A 222 1.74 21.55 -7.60
CA VAL A 222 2.10 21.49 -9.02
C VAL A 222 3.61 21.35 -9.16
N TYR A 223 4.07 20.16 -9.56
CA TYR A 223 5.51 19.83 -9.68
C TYR A 223 6.10 20.26 -11.03
N GLY A 224 5.28 20.32 -12.07
CA GLY A 224 5.62 20.62 -13.44
C GLY A 224 4.48 20.29 -14.37
N ALA A 225 4.75 20.25 -15.66
CA ALA A 225 3.77 19.90 -16.68
C ALA A 225 4.32 18.84 -17.64
N THR A 226 3.41 18.06 -18.23
CA THR A 226 3.78 17.04 -19.20
C THR A 226 4.43 17.62 -20.45
N LYS A 227 5.44 16.91 -20.97
CA LYS A 227 6.14 17.23 -22.22
C LYS A 227 6.07 16.10 -23.24
N THR A 228 5.37 15.04 -22.93
CA THR A 228 5.18 13.89 -23.83
C THR A 228 4.17 14.21 -24.91
N THR A 229 4.25 13.48 -26.02
CA THR A 229 3.32 13.58 -27.15
C THR A 229 1.96 12.89 -26.89
N ILE A 230 1.83 12.19 -25.75
CA ILE A 230 0.57 11.54 -25.32
C ILE A 230 -0.56 12.55 -25.18
N PHE A 231 -0.20 13.73 -24.64
CA PHE A 231 -1.13 14.85 -24.51
C PHE A 231 -0.85 15.85 -25.63
N ALA A 232 -1.85 16.28 -26.36
CA ALA A 232 -1.71 17.36 -27.35
C ALA A 232 -1.32 18.71 -26.70
N HIS A 233 -1.53 18.84 -25.40
CA HIS A 233 -1.28 20.03 -24.59
C HIS A 233 -0.54 19.71 -23.32
N LYS A 234 0.09 20.71 -22.71
CA LYS A 234 0.73 20.57 -21.40
C LYS A 234 -0.32 20.37 -20.31
N VAL A 235 -0.18 19.34 -19.51
CA VAL A 235 -1.07 19.04 -18.38
C VAL A 235 -0.26 19.11 -17.07
N PRO A 236 -0.73 19.84 -16.03
CA PRO A 236 -0.04 19.89 -14.74
C PRO A 236 0.04 18.52 -14.09
N ILE A 237 1.21 18.15 -13.53
CA ILE A 237 1.38 17.01 -12.64
C ILE A 237 1.33 17.57 -11.22
N ALA A 238 0.32 17.16 -10.43
CA ALA A 238 -0.06 17.95 -9.27
C ALA A 238 -0.40 17.13 -8.00
N GLY A 239 -0.34 15.82 -8.03
CA GLY A 239 -0.55 14.96 -6.87
C GLY A 239 0.36 13.75 -6.91
N ILE A 240 0.98 13.42 -5.78
CA ILE A 240 1.80 12.21 -5.61
C ILE A 240 1.46 11.58 -4.26
N ALA A 241 1.24 10.28 -4.23
CA ALA A 241 1.22 9.52 -2.98
C ALA A 241 1.54 8.04 -3.23
N GLY A 242 2.15 7.38 -2.26
CA GLY A 242 2.22 5.92 -2.25
C GLY A 242 0.82 5.30 -2.24
N ASP A 243 0.66 4.13 -2.82
CA ASP A 243 -0.64 3.48 -3.05
C ASP A 243 -1.52 3.37 -1.78
N GLN A 244 -0.93 2.97 -0.67
CA GLN A 244 -1.66 2.79 0.59
C GLN A 244 -2.06 4.14 1.22
N GLN A 245 -1.20 5.16 1.09
CA GLN A 245 -1.47 6.51 1.55
C GLN A 245 -2.52 7.20 0.65
N ALA A 246 -2.43 7.00 -0.65
CA ALA A 246 -3.45 7.46 -1.59
C ALA A 246 -4.82 6.84 -1.26
N ALA A 247 -4.87 5.53 -1.00
CA ALA A 247 -6.10 4.87 -0.58
C ALA A 247 -6.66 5.43 0.74
N LEU A 248 -5.79 5.72 1.72
CA LEU A 248 -6.19 6.36 2.98
C LEU A 248 -6.84 7.73 2.73
N PHE A 249 -6.25 8.53 1.84
CA PHE A 249 -6.80 9.84 1.47
C PHE A 249 -8.08 9.72 0.63
N GLY A 250 -8.11 8.81 -0.34
CA GLY A 250 -9.29 8.53 -1.19
C GLY A 250 -10.49 8.01 -0.41
N GLN A 251 -10.25 7.28 0.67
CA GLN A 251 -11.26 6.87 1.65
C GLN A 251 -11.69 8.03 2.58
N MET A 252 -11.15 9.23 2.42
CA MET A 252 -11.41 10.35 3.34
C MET A 252 -11.14 10.00 4.81
N CYS A 253 -10.10 9.22 5.09
CA CYS A 253 -9.60 8.96 6.43
C CYS A 253 -8.71 10.12 6.91
N VAL A 254 -9.26 11.33 6.88
CA VAL A 254 -8.51 12.58 7.15
C VAL A 254 -8.48 12.98 8.62
N GLU A 255 -9.30 12.35 9.45
CA GLU A 255 -9.32 12.59 10.89
C GLU A 255 -8.47 11.55 11.62
N PRO A 256 -7.76 11.94 12.71
CA PRO A 256 -7.05 10.99 13.56
C PRO A 256 -7.96 9.88 14.09
N GLY A 257 -7.49 8.62 14.05
CA GLY A 257 -8.26 7.44 14.44
C GLY A 257 -9.11 6.84 13.31
N SER A 258 -9.22 7.50 12.15
CA SER A 258 -9.83 6.90 10.96
C SER A 258 -8.88 5.83 10.38
N VAL A 259 -9.44 4.67 10.05
CA VAL A 259 -8.68 3.53 9.54
C VAL A 259 -9.25 3.09 8.20
N LYS A 260 -8.35 2.79 7.25
CA LYS A 260 -8.70 2.04 6.03
C LYS A 260 -8.06 0.66 6.06
N ASN A 261 -8.72 -0.31 5.46
CA ASN A 261 -8.16 -1.62 5.17
C ASN A 261 -8.43 -2.00 3.71
N THR A 262 -7.37 -2.24 2.95
CA THR A 262 -7.45 -2.77 1.59
C THR A 262 -7.34 -4.28 1.64
N TYR A 263 -8.44 -5.00 1.36
CA TYR A 263 -8.53 -6.45 1.34
C TYR A 263 -8.15 -7.00 -0.04
N GLY A 264 -6.86 -7.16 -0.26
CA GLY A 264 -6.27 -7.76 -1.47
C GLY A 264 -5.79 -9.20 -1.23
N THR A 265 -4.73 -9.62 -1.92
CA THR A 265 -4.01 -10.88 -1.67
C THR A 265 -3.58 -10.97 -0.21
N GLY A 266 -2.96 -9.91 0.31
CA GLY A 266 -2.86 -9.59 1.74
C GLY A 266 -3.79 -8.45 2.09
N CYS A 267 -3.74 -7.98 3.35
CA CYS A 267 -4.46 -6.78 3.75
C CYS A 267 -3.48 -5.72 4.25
N PHE A 268 -3.76 -4.45 3.89
CA PHE A 268 -2.95 -3.32 4.31
C PHE A 268 -3.82 -2.31 5.05
N LEU A 269 -3.55 -2.20 6.35
CA LEU A 269 -4.26 -1.29 7.23
C LEU A 269 -3.44 -0.04 7.49
N LEU A 270 -4.05 1.12 7.32
CA LEU A 270 -3.47 2.39 7.72
C LEU A 270 -4.44 3.14 8.61
N MET A 271 -3.94 3.61 9.77
CA MET A 271 -4.65 4.53 10.65
C MET A 271 -4.01 5.91 10.54
N ASN A 272 -4.81 6.93 10.24
CA ASN A 272 -4.36 8.31 10.39
C ASN A 272 -4.07 8.58 11.88
N SER A 273 -2.83 8.85 12.20
CA SER A 273 -2.39 9.10 13.58
C SER A 273 -2.27 10.60 13.94
N GLY A 274 -2.65 11.49 13.00
CA GLY A 274 -2.60 12.93 13.19
C GLY A 274 -1.25 13.55 12.78
N GLU A 275 -0.98 14.74 13.32
CA GLU A 275 0.16 15.59 12.90
C GLU A 275 1.49 15.25 13.58
N LYS A 276 1.53 14.22 14.42
CA LYS A 276 2.75 13.79 15.13
C LYS A 276 3.04 12.32 14.86
N PRO A 277 4.31 11.95 14.62
CA PRO A 277 4.69 10.56 14.46
C PRO A 277 4.56 9.82 15.79
N ILE A 278 3.92 8.66 15.77
CA ILE A 278 3.76 7.76 16.90
C ILE A 278 4.79 6.65 16.80
N ALA A 279 5.66 6.50 17.80
CA ALA A 279 6.55 5.35 17.88
C ALA A 279 5.74 4.12 18.32
N SER A 280 5.55 3.15 17.43
CA SER A 280 4.80 1.95 17.78
C SER A 280 5.55 1.08 18.79
N LYS A 281 4.82 0.62 19.81
CA LYS A 281 5.28 -0.38 20.79
C LYS A 281 4.72 -1.77 20.49
N ASN A 282 3.85 -1.86 19.49
CA ASN A 282 3.16 -3.09 19.08
C ASN A 282 3.60 -3.57 17.69
N ASN A 283 4.85 -3.27 17.31
CA ASN A 283 5.45 -3.72 16.06
C ASN A 283 4.74 -3.25 14.77
N LEU A 284 4.07 -2.10 14.81
CA LEU A 284 3.57 -1.45 13.61
C LEU A 284 4.63 -0.55 13.00
N LEU A 285 4.44 -0.18 11.73
CA LEU A 285 5.26 0.82 11.07
C LEU A 285 4.66 2.22 11.28
N THR A 286 5.52 3.22 11.43
CA THR A 286 5.12 4.63 11.38
C THR A 286 5.57 5.20 10.05
N THR A 287 4.67 5.85 9.34
CA THR A 287 4.94 6.40 8.01
C THR A 287 4.27 7.78 7.87
N ILE A 288 4.64 8.53 6.85
CA ILE A 288 3.92 9.76 6.51
C ILE A 288 2.72 9.39 5.66
N ALA A 289 1.54 9.86 6.04
CA ALA A 289 0.31 9.67 5.27
C ALA A 289 0.29 10.60 4.05
N TRP A 290 0.47 11.90 4.27
CA TRP A 290 0.60 12.95 3.25
C TRP A 290 1.15 14.24 3.85
N LYS A 291 1.60 15.12 2.98
CA LYS A 291 1.89 16.52 3.31
C LYS A 291 1.13 17.41 2.34
N ILE A 292 0.32 18.35 2.86
CA ILE A 292 -0.42 19.34 2.06
C ILE A 292 -0.09 20.73 2.62
N GLY A 293 0.63 21.54 1.84
CA GLY A 293 1.22 22.78 2.34
C GLY A 293 2.19 22.50 3.48
N ASP A 294 2.00 23.14 4.63
CA ASP A 294 2.85 22.96 5.82
C ASP A 294 2.35 21.85 6.75
N LYS A 295 1.16 21.30 6.50
CA LYS A 295 0.58 20.25 7.35
C LYS A 295 1.02 18.87 6.91
N VAL A 296 1.54 18.11 7.88
CA VAL A 296 1.94 16.71 7.71
C VAL A 296 1.02 15.83 8.53
N ASN A 297 0.46 14.81 7.92
CA ASN A 297 -0.24 13.74 8.62
C ASN A 297 0.59 12.47 8.59
N TYR A 298 0.61 11.76 9.72
CA TYR A 298 1.28 10.48 9.88
C TYR A 298 0.27 9.36 9.92
N ALA A 299 0.75 8.15 9.67
CA ALA A 299 -0.06 6.95 9.78
C ALA A 299 0.70 5.83 10.51
N LEU A 300 -0.04 5.02 11.27
CA LEU A 300 0.39 3.70 11.68
C LEU A 300 -0.03 2.71 10.60
N GLU A 301 0.90 1.84 10.20
CA GLU A 301 0.66 0.81 9.19
C GLU A 301 0.87 -0.58 9.76
N GLY A 302 -0.10 -1.46 9.52
CA GLY A 302 0.00 -2.89 9.75
C GLY A 302 -0.37 -3.66 8.50
N SER A 303 0.34 -4.76 8.26
CA SER A 303 0.10 -5.62 7.10
C SER A 303 -0.30 -7.02 7.53
N ILE A 304 -1.19 -7.65 6.77
CA ILE A 304 -1.56 -9.05 6.85
C ILE A 304 -1.07 -9.70 5.56
N PHE A 305 -0.18 -10.69 5.67
CA PHE A 305 0.40 -11.31 4.48
C PHE A 305 -0.60 -12.17 3.71
N VAL A 306 -1.53 -12.79 4.42
CA VAL A 306 -2.51 -13.71 3.85
C VAL A 306 -3.94 -13.21 4.13
N GLY A 307 -4.46 -12.43 3.19
CA GLY A 307 -5.84 -11.97 3.12
C GLY A 307 -6.64 -12.82 2.12
N GLY A 308 -7.03 -12.25 0.98
CA GLY A 308 -7.74 -12.96 -0.09
C GLY A 308 -7.00 -14.18 -0.65
N SER A 309 -5.69 -14.28 -0.45
CA SER A 309 -4.90 -15.46 -0.84
C SER A 309 -5.32 -16.74 -0.12
N VAL A 310 -5.91 -16.67 1.08
CA VAL A 310 -6.48 -17.88 1.71
C VAL A 310 -7.66 -18.41 0.90
N VAL A 311 -8.48 -17.53 0.32
CA VAL A 311 -9.61 -17.94 -0.54
C VAL A 311 -9.08 -18.56 -1.84
N GLN A 312 -7.99 -18.03 -2.42
CA GLN A 312 -7.32 -18.65 -3.54
C GLN A 312 -6.79 -20.04 -3.19
N TRP A 313 -6.22 -20.21 -1.99
CA TRP A 313 -5.76 -21.52 -1.51
C TRP A 313 -6.91 -22.51 -1.30
N LEU A 314 -8.08 -22.08 -0.83
CA LEU A 314 -9.28 -22.93 -0.76
C LEU A 314 -9.71 -23.42 -2.15
N ARG A 315 -9.51 -22.61 -3.19
CA ARG A 315 -9.79 -22.95 -4.59
C ARG A 315 -8.72 -23.86 -5.17
N ASP A 316 -7.46 -23.42 -5.13
CA ASP A 316 -6.37 -24.03 -5.90
C ASP A 316 -5.66 -25.16 -5.12
N GLY A 317 -5.59 -25.04 -3.79
CA GLY A 317 -4.93 -26.01 -2.91
C GLY A 317 -5.87 -27.12 -2.39
N LEU A 318 -7.05 -26.72 -1.91
CA LEU A 318 -8.03 -27.68 -1.36
C LEU A 318 -9.12 -28.11 -2.37
N GLY A 319 -9.40 -27.29 -3.39
CA GLY A 319 -10.44 -27.58 -4.38
C GLY A 319 -11.88 -27.61 -3.82
N ILE A 320 -12.14 -26.93 -2.69
CA ILE A 320 -13.46 -26.91 -2.06
C ILE A 320 -14.40 -25.84 -2.63
N ILE A 321 -13.87 -24.93 -3.44
CA ILE A 321 -14.58 -23.93 -4.26
C ILE A 321 -13.96 -23.91 -5.66
N ARG A 322 -14.75 -23.50 -6.67
CA ARG A 322 -14.28 -23.39 -8.08
C ARG A 322 -13.85 -21.98 -8.44
N SER A 323 -14.44 -20.98 -7.80
CA SER A 323 -14.13 -19.57 -7.96
C SER A 323 -14.13 -18.87 -6.59
N SER A 324 -13.41 -17.78 -6.48
CA SER A 324 -13.37 -17.00 -5.23
C SER A 324 -14.73 -16.43 -4.83
N SER A 325 -15.63 -16.22 -5.79
CA SER A 325 -16.99 -15.73 -5.54
C SER A 325 -17.89 -16.76 -4.85
N GLU A 326 -17.57 -18.06 -4.93
CA GLU A 326 -18.37 -19.12 -4.29
C GLU A 326 -18.13 -19.21 -2.78
N VAL A 327 -17.03 -18.63 -2.26
CA VAL A 327 -16.65 -18.79 -0.85
C VAL A 327 -17.71 -18.26 0.10
N GLU A 328 -18.34 -17.13 -0.24
CA GLU A 328 -19.37 -16.51 0.59
C GLU A 328 -20.61 -17.39 0.73
N ALA A 329 -21.15 -17.88 -0.38
CA ALA A 329 -22.31 -18.75 -0.38
C ALA A 329 -22.04 -20.07 0.36
N LEU A 330 -20.84 -20.66 0.19
CA LEU A 330 -20.42 -21.86 0.91
C LEU A 330 -20.32 -21.58 2.42
N ALA A 331 -19.65 -20.51 2.82
CA ALA A 331 -19.49 -20.14 4.23
C ALA A 331 -20.82 -19.78 4.91
N ALA A 332 -21.75 -19.13 4.18
CA ALA A 332 -23.09 -18.78 4.66
C ALA A 332 -24.03 -19.98 4.79
N SER A 333 -23.70 -21.15 4.21
CA SER A 333 -24.51 -22.36 4.32
C SER A 333 -24.48 -23.02 5.72
N VAL A 334 -23.61 -22.55 6.61
CA VAL A 334 -23.52 -22.96 8.02
C VAL A 334 -23.71 -21.76 8.95
N PRO A 335 -24.30 -21.93 10.13
CA PRO A 335 -24.60 -20.81 11.03
C PRO A 335 -23.35 -20.21 11.67
N ASP A 336 -22.32 -21.02 11.88
CA ASP A 336 -21.03 -20.64 12.47
C ASP A 336 -19.91 -21.58 12.00
N THR A 337 -18.70 -21.45 12.55
CA THR A 337 -17.55 -22.30 12.19
C THR A 337 -17.59 -23.69 12.81
N GLY A 338 -18.57 -24.01 13.64
CA GLY A 338 -18.60 -25.28 14.41
C GLY A 338 -17.44 -25.42 15.39
N GLY A 339 -16.84 -24.32 15.83
CA GLY A 339 -15.65 -24.29 16.69
C GLY A 339 -14.33 -24.43 15.95
N VAL A 340 -14.35 -24.38 14.61
CA VAL A 340 -13.14 -24.40 13.78
C VAL A 340 -12.51 -23.02 13.72
N TYR A 341 -11.19 -22.94 13.93
CA TYR A 341 -10.36 -21.74 13.71
C TYR A 341 -9.33 -22.04 12.65
N PHE A 342 -9.19 -21.12 11.71
CA PHE A 342 -8.16 -21.18 10.69
C PHE A 342 -7.21 -19.99 10.84
N VAL A 343 -5.98 -20.25 11.25
CA VAL A 343 -4.89 -19.26 11.24
C VAL A 343 -4.19 -19.33 9.89
N PRO A 344 -4.40 -18.35 8.99
CA PRO A 344 -3.91 -18.47 7.61
C PRO A 344 -2.46 -17.99 7.47
N ALA A 345 -1.54 -18.53 8.26
CA ALA A 345 -0.11 -18.19 8.23
C ALA A 345 0.63 -18.93 7.09
N LEU A 346 0.13 -18.86 5.85
CA LEU A 346 0.70 -19.61 4.71
C LEU A 346 2.13 -19.17 4.39
N THR A 347 2.46 -17.90 4.70
CA THR A 347 3.79 -17.28 4.49
C THR A 347 4.35 -16.65 5.77
N GLY A 348 3.92 -17.14 6.94
CA GLY A 348 4.20 -16.53 8.24
C GLY A 348 3.12 -15.58 8.70
N LEU A 349 3.29 -15.03 9.90
CA LEU A 349 2.45 -13.98 10.47
C LEU A 349 3.19 -12.65 10.45
N ALA A 350 2.51 -11.59 9.98
CA ALA A 350 3.01 -10.23 10.00
C ALA A 350 2.72 -9.54 11.36
N ALA A 351 2.53 -8.23 11.36
CA ALA A 351 2.19 -7.49 12.56
C ALA A 351 0.91 -8.04 13.23
N PRO A 352 0.84 -8.05 14.56
CA PRO A 352 1.87 -7.64 15.52
C PRO A 352 2.90 -8.72 15.86
N HIS A 353 2.76 -9.94 15.33
CA HIS A 353 3.52 -11.12 15.75
C HIS A 353 4.93 -11.19 15.14
N TRP A 354 5.08 -10.85 13.85
CA TRP A 354 6.33 -10.91 13.08
C TRP A 354 7.05 -12.27 13.17
N ASP A 355 6.28 -13.34 13.02
CA ASP A 355 6.80 -14.72 12.97
C ASP A 355 6.80 -15.25 11.53
N GLN A 356 7.95 -15.16 10.86
CA GLN A 356 8.16 -15.67 9.51
C GLN A 356 8.15 -17.21 9.42
N TYR A 357 8.28 -17.89 10.56
CA TYR A 357 8.31 -19.36 10.63
C TYR A 357 6.95 -19.97 10.97
N ALA A 358 6.00 -19.17 11.44
CA ALA A 358 4.64 -19.63 11.64
C ALA A 358 4.08 -20.23 10.34
N ARG A 359 3.29 -21.28 10.46
CA ARG A 359 2.61 -21.92 9.32
C ARG A 359 1.12 -21.99 9.59
N GLY A 360 0.32 -21.98 8.50
CA GLY A 360 -1.13 -22.07 8.59
C GLY A 360 -1.58 -23.31 9.36
N ALA A 361 -2.62 -23.15 10.18
CA ALA A 361 -3.20 -24.22 10.96
C ALA A 361 -4.72 -24.13 10.98
N ILE A 362 -5.39 -25.27 10.92
CA ILE A 362 -6.81 -25.42 11.13
C ILE A 362 -7.00 -26.25 12.41
N SER A 363 -7.66 -25.68 13.41
CA SER A 363 -7.91 -26.32 14.70
C SER A 363 -9.41 -26.40 14.99
N GLY A 364 -9.80 -27.23 15.98
CA GLY A 364 -11.20 -27.39 16.35
C GLY A 364 -12.02 -28.33 15.43
N ILE A 365 -11.36 -29.08 14.54
CA ILE A 365 -12.03 -30.02 13.63
C ILE A 365 -12.68 -31.16 14.43
N SER A 366 -13.94 -31.46 14.13
CA SER A 366 -14.72 -32.58 14.64
C SER A 366 -15.25 -33.44 13.50
N ARG A 367 -15.90 -34.56 13.81
CA ARG A 367 -16.50 -35.41 12.78
C ARG A 367 -17.60 -34.68 11.97
N GLY A 368 -18.25 -33.68 12.54
CA GLY A 368 -19.28 -32.88 11.86
C GLY A 368 -18.73 -31.74 11.02
N THR A 369 -17.42 -31.48 11.01
CA THR A 369 -16.82 -30.40 10.24
C THR A 369 -16.92 -30.69 8.74
N THR A 370 -17.40 -29.71 8.00
CA THR A 370 -17.55 -29.76 6.53
C THR A 370 -16.71 -28.70 5.83
N ALA A 371 -16.63 -28.74 4.51
CA ALA A 371 -15.99 -27.70 3.70
C ALA A 371 -16.53 -26.28 3.99
N ALA A 372 -17.83 -26.18 4.29
CA ALA A 372 -18.47 -24.92 4.64
C ALA A 372 -17.92 -24.30 5.94
N HIS A 373 -17.69 -25.13 6.97
CA HIS A 373 -17.07 -24.67 8.22
C HIS A 373 -15.64 -24.20 8.00
N ILE A 374 -14.86 -24.88 7.14
CA ILE A 374 -13.48 -24.49 6.79
C ILE A 374 -13.49 -23.18 6.00
N ALA A 375 -14.39 -23.04 5.02
CA ALA A 375 -14.53 -21.81 4.23
C ALA A 375 -14.90 -20.61 5.13
N ARG A 376 -15.83 -20.81 6.06
CA ARG A 376 -16.22 -19.80 7.03
C ARG A 376 -15.07 -19.43 7.97
N ALA A 377 -14.38 -20.41 8.53
CA ALA A 377 -13.22 -20.18 9.40
C ALA A 377 -12.08 -19.46 8.67
N ALA A 378 -11.91 -19.67 7.36
CA ALA A 378 -10.92 -18.95 6.55
C ALA A 378 -11.29 -17.46 6.41
N LEU A 379 -12.56 -17.14 6.13
CA LEU A 379 -13.03 -15.74 6.09
C LEU A 379 -12.91 -15.07 7.46
N GLU A 380 -13.35 -15.75 8.52
CA GLU A 380 -13.24 -15.25 9.89
C GLU A 380 -11.77 -15.05 10.30
N GLY A 381 -10.84 -15.91 9.83
CA GLY A 381 -9.40 -15.77 10.06
C GLY A 381 -8.80 -14.49 9.45
N ILE A 382 -9.33 -14.01 8.33
CA ILE A 382 -8.94 -12.69 7.77
C ILE A 382 -9.39 -11.57 8.71
N ALA A 383 -10.63 -11.65 9.20
CA ALA A 383 -11.20 -10.63 10.08
C ALA A 383 -10.52 -10.60 11.46
N TYR A 384 -10.14 -11.73 12.02
CA TYR A 384 -9.38 -11.80 13.28
C TYR A 384 -7.99 -11.16 13.16
N GLN A 385 -7.26 -11.41 12.08
CA GLN A 385 -5.96 -10.74 11.87
C GLN A 385 -6.13 -9.22 11.79
N THR A 386 -7.23 -8.75 11.18
CA THR A 386 -7.58 -7.33 11.14
C THR A 386 -7.84 -6.78 12.56
N LEU A 387 -8.55 -7.55 13.42
CA LEU A 387 -8.75 -7.19 14.82
C LEU A 387 -7.43 -7.04 15.58
N ASP A 388 -6.49 -7.96 15.40
CA ASP A 388 -5.17 -7.93 16.04
C ASP A 388 -4.41 -6.64 15.70
N ILE A 389 -4.40 -6.25 14.41
CA ILE A 389 -3.73 -5.03 13.94
C ILE A 389 -4.44 -3.77 14.44
N VAL A 390 -5.77 -3.70 14.32
CA VAL A 390 -6.55 -2.55 14.82
C VAL A 390 -6.36 -2.37 16.32
N GLY A 391 -6.37 -3.46 17.08
CA GLY A 391 -6.08 -3.44 18.51
C GLY A 391 -4.69 -2.90 18.82
N ALA A 392 -3.67 -3.28 18.04
CA ALA A 392 -2.32 -2.74 18.15
C ALA A 392 -2.29 -1.23 17.81
N MET A 393 -2.97 -0.80 16.75
CA MET A 393 -3.08 0.61 16.37
C MET A 393 -3.73 1.46 17.46
N GLN A 394 -4.84 0.99 18.05
CA GLN A 394 -5.51 1.70 19.14
C GLN A 394 -4.64 1.84 20.40
N ARG A 395 -3.91 0.78 20.77
CA ARG A 395 -2.98 0.83 21.90
C ARG A 395 -1.83 1.80 21.67
N ASP A 396 -1.26 1.85 20.45
CA ASP A 396 -0.16 2.76 20.13
C ASP A 396 -0.62 4.20 19.98
N ALA A 397 -1.75 4.44 19.33
CA ALA A 397 -2.28 5.77 19.09
C ALA A 397 -3.00 6.38 20.30
N GLY A 398 -3.41 5.57 21.27
CA GLY A 398 -4.19 6.02 22.41
C GLY A 398 -5.57 6.56 22.03
N VAL A 399 -6.09 6.17 20.85
CA VAL A 399 -7.41 6.57 20.34
C VAL A 399 -8.25 5.36 20.00
N SER A 400 -9.55 5.48 20.16
CA SER A 400 -10.50 4.44 19.74
C SER A 400 -10.73 4.49 18.23
N LEU A 401 -10.97 3.33 17.64
CA LEU A 401 -11.43 3.23 16.26
C LEU A 401 -12.78 3.92 16.11
N VAL A 402 -12.88 4.85 15.19
CA VAL A 402 -14.13 5.57 14.89
C VAL A 402 -14.95 4.78 13.87
N GLU A 403 -14.31 4.34 12.80
CA GLU A 403 -14.88 3.56 11.72
C GLU A 403 -13.77 2.84 10.96
N LEU A 404 -14.09 1.70 10.34
CA LEU A 404 -13.20 1.02 9.42
C LEU A 404 -13.73 1.19 7.99
N LYS A 405 -12.98 1.86 7.13
CA LYS A 405 -13.28 1.95 5.71
C LYS A 405 -12.54 0.86 4.94
N VAL A 406 -13.24 0.20 4.02
CA VAL A 406 -12.75 -1.00 3.37
C VAL A 406 -12.81 -0.88 1.86
N ASP A 407 -11.82 -1.45 1.19
CA ASP A 407 -11.77 -1.61 -0.26
C ASP A 407 -11.02 -2.90 -0.64
N GLY A 408 -10.80 -3.11 -1.94
CA GLY A 408 -10.19 -4.31 -2.47
C GLY A 408 -11.18 -5.43 -2.74
N GLY A 409 -10.69 -6.50 -3.38
CA GLY A 409 -11.54 -7.56 -3.91
C GLY A 409 -12.36 -8.31 -2.84
N ALA A 410 -11.77 -8.63 -1.70
CA ALA A 410 -12.45 -9.39 -0.65
C ALA A 410 -13.40 -8.52 0.20
N ALA A 411 -13.34 -7.18 0.10
CA ALA A 411 -14.31 -6.29 0.72
C ALA A 411 -15.72 -6.39 0.10
N ARG A 412 -15.86 -7.07 -1.04
CA ARG A 412 -17.17 -7.38 -1.66
C ARG A 412 -17.92 -8.51 -0.96
N ASN A 413 -17.28 -9.26 -0.09
CA ASN A 413 -17.88 -10.35 0.68
C ASN A 413 -18.60 -9.77 1.90
N ASP A 414 -19.95 -9.77 1.85
CA ASP A 414 -20.77 -9.15 2.89
C ASP A 414 -20.72 -9.93 4.21
N LEU A 415 -20.57 -11.26 4.15
CA LEU A 415 -20.40 -12.10 5.35
C LEU A 415 -19.11 -11.74 6.11
N LEU A 416 -18.01 -11.57 5.38
CA LEU A 416 -16.73 -11.13 5.95
C LEU A 416 -16.85 -9.74 6.54
N MET A 417 -17.46 -8.79 5.84
CA MET A 417 -17.58 -7.40 6.29
C MET A 417 -18.49 -7.25 7.51
N GLN A 418 -19.61 -7.99 7.56
CA GLN A 418 -20.47 -8.02 8.74
C GLN A 418 -19.74 -8.60 9.95
N PHE A 419 -19.06 -9.72 9.78
CA PHE A 419 -18.28 -10.32 10.86
C PHE A 419 -17.15 -9.40 11.34
N GLN A 420 -16.53 -8.66 10.42
CA GLN A 420 -15.52 -7.65 10.77
C GLN A 420 -16.12 -6.51 11.62
N ALA A 421 -17.33 -6.03 11.29
CA ALA A 421 -18.03 -5.03 12.08
C ALA A 421 -18.36 -5.55 13.48
N ASP A 422 -18.83 -6.79 13.57
CA ASP A 422 -19.14 -7.45 14.83
C ASP A 422 -17.91 -7.62 15.73
N LEU A 423 -16.78 -8.08 15.17
CA LEU A 423 -15.51 -8.21 15.89
C LEU A 423 -15.02 -6.89 16.46
N LEU A 424 -14.98 -5.84 15.62
CA LEU A 424 -14.45 -4.53 16.00
C LEU A 424 -15.41 -3.71 16.85
N ALA A 425 -16.67 -4.12 16.99
CA ALA A 425 -17.76 -3.33 17.59
C ALA A 425 -17.87 -1.91 16.99
N THR A 426 -17.61 -1.79 15.68
CA THR A 426 -17.49 -0.52 14.98
C THR A 426 -18.01 -0.68 13.56
N LYS A 427 -18.53 0.40 12.98
CA LYS A 427 -19.00 0.41 11.59
C LYS A 427 -17.88 0.05 10.62
N VAL A 428 -18.20 -0.86 9.70
CA VAL A 428 -17.38 -1.14 8.51
C VAL A 428 -18.08 -0.52 7.31
N ILE A 429 -17.36 0.30 6.56
CA ILE A 429 -17.96 1.11 5.49
C ILE A 429 -17.26 0.80 4.17
N ARG A 430 -18.02 0.29 3.22
CA ARG A 430 -17.58 0.09 1.83
C ARG A 430 -17.99 1.28 0.98
N PRO A 431 -17.04 1.96 0.28
CA PRO A 431 -17.35 3.12 -0.53
C PRO A 431 -18.00 2.73 -1.86
N ARG A 432 -18.73 3.66 -2.44
CA ARG A 432 -19.32 3.50 -3.78
C ARG A 432 -18.26 3.39 -4.88
N VAL A 433 -17.19 4.18 -4.79
CA VAL A 433 -16.04 4.10 -5.69
C VAL A 433 -14.98 3.25 -5.02
N THR A 434 -14.73 2.06 -5.53
CA THR A 434 -13.79 1.08 -4.95
C THR A 434 -12.33 1.32 -5.39
N GLU A 435 -12.09 2.13 -6.42
CA GLU A 435 -10.74 2.53 -6.88
C GLU A 435 -10.19 3.68 -6.02
N THR A 436 -10.18 3.48 -4.72
CA THR A 436 -9.85 4.51 -3.71
C THR A 436 -8.42 4.99 -3.80
N THR A 437 -7.49 4.12 -4.22
CA THR A 437 -6.08 4.44 -4.46
C THR A 437 -5.94 5.51 -5.55
N ALA A 438 -6.50 5.26 -6.72
CA ALA A 438 -6.49 6.22 -7.83
C ALA A 438 -7.27 7.50 -7.48
N LEU A 439 -8.41 7.36 -6.79
CA LEU A 439 -9.22 8.49 -6.36
C LEU A 439 -8.46 9.41 -5.39
N GLY A 440 -7.65 8.83 -4.48
CA GLY A 440 -6.84 9.61 -3.55
C GLY A 440 -5.79 10.46 -4.26
N ALA A 441 -5.08 9.90 -5.24
CA ALA A 441 -4.16 10.65 -6.08
C ALA A 441 -4.87 11.74 -6.89
N ALA A 442 -6.08 11.45 -7.42
CA ALA A 442 -6.90 12.43 -8.11
C ALA A 442 -7.29 13.59 -7.18
N TYR A 443 -7.68 13.31 -5.95
CA TYR A 443 -8.03 14.34 -4.96
C TYR A 443 -6.85 15.23 -4.61
N LEU A 444 -5.65 14.65 -4.38
CA LEU A 444 -4.43 15.43 -4.13
C LEU A 444 -4.10 16.35 -5.31
N ALA A 445 -4.18 15.85 -6.54
CA ALA A 445 -3.94 16.64 -7.74
C ALA A 445 -5.02 17.74 -7.91
N GLY A 446 -6.27 17.39 -7.74
CA GLY A 446 -7.38 18.33 -7.88
C GLY A 446 -7.35 19.47 -6.87
N LEU A 447 -6.90 19.22 -5.64
CA LEU A 447 -6.66 20.27 -4.64
C LEU A 447 -5.55 21.22 -5.08
N ALA A 448 -4.45 20.69 -5.60
CA ALA A 448 -3.29 21.50 -6.01
C ALA A 448 -3.59 22.43 -7.21
N VAL A 449 -4.47 22.00 -8.12
CA VAL A 449 -4.86 22.80 -9.30
C VAL A 449 -6.18 23.59 -9.09
N GLY A 450 -6.76 23.53 -7.89
CA GLY A 450 -8.03 24.24 -7.59
C GLY A 450 -9.25 23.63 -8.26
N TYR A 451 -9.18 22.38 -8.69
CA TYR A 451 -10.33 21.65 -9.22
C TYR A 451 -11.36 21.37 -8.12
N TRP A 452 -10.92 21.04 -6.91
CA TRP A 452 -11.68 21.10 -5.67
C TRP A 452 -11.08 22.17 -4.76
N GLU A 453 -11.93 22.95 -4.13
CA GLU A 453 -11.52 24.08 -3.28
C GLU A 453 -10.92 23.63 -1.94
N SER A 454 -11.37 22.48 -1.42
CA SER A 454 -10.95 21.99 -0.10
C SER A 454 -11.25 20.51 0.10
N VAL A 455 -10.56 19.91 1.08
CA VAL A 455 -10.86 18.56 1.57
C VAL A 455 -12.31 18.45 2.05
N GLY A 456 -12.88 19.54 2.60
CA GLY A 456 -14.28 19.58 3.02
C GLY A 456 -15.28 19.46 1.86
N GLU A 457 -14.96 20.01 0.68
CA GLU A 457 -15.76 19.81 -0.55
C GLU A 457 -15.71 18.34 -0.98
N ILE A 458 -14.52 17.75 -1.04
CA ILE A 458 -14.32 16.35 -1.41
C ILE A 458 -15.07 15.42 -0.46
N ARG A 459 -15.00 15.67 0.85
CA ARG A 459 -15.67 14.86 1.86
C ARG A 459 -17.19 14.81 1.69
N LYS A 460 -17.81 15.89 1.22
CA LYS A 460 -19.26 15.94 0.94
C LYS A 460 -19.68 15.07 -0.25
N GLN A 461 -18.75 14.79 -1.15
CA GLN A 461 -18.99 13.97 -2.34
C GLN A 461 -18.75 12.48 -2.08
N TRP A 462 -17.95 12.15 -1.06
CA TRP A 462 -17.65 10.77 -0.72
C TRP A 462 -18.93 10.05 -0.27
N GLN A 463 -19.21 8.90 -0.85
CA GLN A 463 -20.45 8.14 -0.61
C GLN A 463 -20.13 6.71 -0.22
N ALA A 464 -20.80 6.23 0.83
CA ALA A 464 -20.84 4.81 1.16
C ALA A 464 -21.74 4.08 0.15
N GLU A 465 -21.31 2.88 -0.27
CA GLU A 465 -22.17 1.92 -0.95
C GLU A 465 -22.92 1.10 0.08
N HIS A 466 -22.20 0.61 1.10
CA HIS A 466 -22.80 -0.16 2.20
C HIS A 466 -22.13 0.17 3.55
N ILE A 467 -22.93 0.15 4.61
CA ILE A 467 -22.50 0.31 5.99
C ILE A 467 -22.91 -0.91 6.78
N PHE A 468 -21.95 -1.67 7.29
CA PHE A 468 -22.16 -2.82 8.17
C PHE A 468 -22.09 -2.33 9.61
N GLU A 469 -23.22 -2.40 10.31
CA GLU A 469 -23.31 -2.05 11.74
C GLU A 469 -23.07 -3.30 12.59
N PRO A 470 -22.39 -3.19 13.76
CA PRO A 470 -22.25 -4.31 14.67
C PRO A 470 -23.61 -4.84 15.13
N ALA A 471 -23.86 -6.12 14.98
CA ALA A 471 -25.14 -6.77 15.28
C ALA A 471 -25.00 -7.98 16.23
N ALA A 472 -23.83 -8.61 16.32
CA ALA A 472 -23.63 -9.81 17.10
C ALA A 472 -23.58 -9.55 18.63
N ASP A 473 -24.00 -10.56 19.40
CA ASP A 473 -23.88 -10.54 20.86
C ASP A 473 -22.40 -10.46 21.31
N ARG A 474 -22.11 -9.51 22.18
CA ARG A 474 -20.73 -9.23 22.64
C ARG A 474 -20.11 -10.39 23.41
N THR A 475 -20.91 -11.21 24.10
CA THR A 475 -20.42 -12.39 24.83
C THR A 475 -19.98 -13.48 23.84
N GLN A 476 -20.74 -13.68 22.76
CA GLN A 476 -20.35 -14.60 21.69
C GLN A 476 -19.06 -14.15 20.99
N ILE A 477 -18.95 -12.86 20.68
CA ILE A 477 -17.73 -12.31 20.09
C ILE A 477 -16.52 -12.46 21.02
N ALA A 478 -16.66 -12.17 22.31
CA ALA A 478 -15.56 -12.35 23.27
C ALA A 478 -15.08 -13.80 23.34
N LYS A 479 -16.02 -14.78 23.29
CA LYS A 479 -15.67 -16.20 23.24
C LYS A 479 -14.93 -16.57 21.94
N ALA A 480 -15.41 -16.04 20.82
CA ALA A 480 -14.78 -16.27 19.51
C ALA A 480 -13.35 -15.68 19.45
N VAL A 481 -13.14 -14.49 20.00
CA VAL A 481 -11.81 -13.86 20.10
C VAL A 481 -10.86 -14.67 20.99
N ALA A 482 -11.33 -15.16 22.16
CA ALA A 482 -10.52 -16.01 23.02
C ALA A 482 -10.08 -17.31 22.34
N GLY A 483 -10.95 -17.91 21.52
CA GLY A 483 -10.62 -19.08 20.71
C GLY A 483 -9.60 -18.76 19.59
N TRP A 484 -9.69 -17.58 18.98
CA TRP A 484 -8.71 -17.11 18.03
C TRP A 484 -7.32 -16.94 18.67
N GLU A 485 -7.25 -16.26 19.80
CA GLU A 485 -5.98 -16.07 20.53
C GLU A 485 -5.32 -17.41 20.91
N ASP A 486 -6.13 -18.43 21.29
CA ASP A 486 -5.61 -19.76 21.54
C ASP A 486 -5.10 -20.43 20.24
N ALA A 487 -5.82 -20.29 19.13
CA ALA A 487 -5.40 -20.84 17.85
C ALA A 487 -4.09 -20.21 17.36
N VAL A 488 -3.92 -18.88 17.51
CA VAL A 488 -2.68 -18.17 17.16
C VAL A 488 -1.51 -18.62 18.03
N ARG A 489 -1.69 -18.76 19.35
CA ARG A 489 -0.63 -19.26 20.25
C ARG A 489 -0.08 -20.61 19.84
N ARG A 490 -0.89 -21.50 19.28
CA ARG A 490 -0.48 -22.83 18.81
C ARG A 490 0.41 -22.80 17.57
N VAL A 491 0.38 -21.73 16.78
CA VAL A 491 1.18 -21.61 15.55
C VAL A 491 2.42 -20.74 15.73
N LEU A 492 2.44 -19.88 16.76
CA LEU A 492 3.62 -19.09 17.11
C LEU A 492 4.72 -20.02 17.62
N ARG A 493 5.95 -19.83 17.14
CA ARG A 493 7.10 -20.52 17.73
C ARG A 493 7.46 -19.85 19.05
N GLU A 494 7.68 -20.68 20.07
CA GLU A 494 8.35 -20.20 21.28
C GLU A 494 9.68 -19.58 20.85
N LYS A 495 9.90 -18.32 21.22
CA LYS A 495 11.21 -17.72 21.10
C LYS A 495 12.09 -18.49 22.07
N ASN A 496 12.92 -19.42 21.55
CA ASN A 496 14.02 -19.92 22.35
C ASN A 496 14.91 -18.73 22.67
N ASP A 497 14.93 -18.35 23.95
CA ASP A 497 15.81 -17.34 24.51
C ASP A 497 17.28 -17.62 24.24
#